data_54d2acc52feeecb3605522ce32f7e618
#
_entry.id   54d2acc52feeecb3605522ce32f7e618
#
_cell.length_a   1.000
_cell.length_b   1.000
_cell.length_c   1.000
_cell.angle_alpha   90.00
_cell.angle_beta   90.00
_cell.angle_gamma   90.00
#
_symmetry.space_group_name_H-M   'P 1'
#
loop_
_entity.id
_entity.type
_entity.pdbx_description
1 polymer ?
#
loop_
_entity_poly.entity_id
_entity_poly.type
_entity_poly.pdbx_seq_one_letter_code
_entity_poly.pdbx_strand_id
1 'polypeptide(L)'
;MAKLEAKLGMIVDKVGQFFSGKDLLPSCDSDIIAGCEREVAEAEKQSSSDDSMQESLLRLSWALVHSKQPQDVQRGIAMLQSSLPSTIDPLQQREKLYLLAVGYYRSGDYSRSRDLVEKCLEIAPDWRQATTLKTAIEERITKDGVIGLGIAATAVGLIAGGIAAAVSRKK
;
A
#
# COMPACT_ATOMS: atom_id res chain seq x y z
N MET A 1 39.50 4.65 10.79
CA MET A 1 38.63 3.47 10.71
C MET A 1 37.28 3.78 11.36
N ALA A 2 37.15 4.07 12.64
CA ALA A 2 35.89 4.34 13.33
C ALA A 2 35.03 5.49 12.73
N LYS A 3 35.64 6.53 12.14
CA LYS A 3 34.93 7.64 11.47
C LYS A 3 34.31 7.24 10.12
N LEU A 4 34.89 6.22 9.46
CA LEU A 4 34.38 5.71 8.17
C LEU A 4 33.22 4.75 8.43
N GLU A 5 33.30 3.91 9.46
CA GLU A 5 32.23 2.98 9.87
C GLU A 5 31.01 3.73 10.38
N ALA A 6 31.20 4.81 11.16
CA ALA A 6 30.11 5.69 11.59
C ALA A 6 29.42 6.41 10.42
N LYS A 7 30.17 6.83 9.39
CA LYS A 7 29.59 7.40 8.16
C LYS A 7 28.86 6.37 7.32
N LEU A 8 29.41 5.14 7.23
CA LEU A 8 28.76 4.05 6.52
C LEU A 8 27.46 3.63 7.23
N GLY A 9 27.48 3.55 8.58
CA GLY A 9 26.29 3.29 9.39
C GLY A 9 25.20 4.33 9.19
N MET A 10 25.56 5.63 9.19
CA MET A 10 24.60 6.71 8.91
C MET A 10 24.05 6.70 7.48
N ILE A 11 24.85 6.25 6.50
CA ILE A 11 24.38 6.12 5.10
C ILE A 11 23.43 4.91 5.00
N VAL A 12 23.78 3.80 5.63
CA VAL A 12 22.92 2.59 5.67
C VAL A 12 21.62 2.89 6.41
N ASP A 13 21.64 3.61 7.52
CA ASP A 13 20.44 4.03 8.25
C ASP A 13 19.58 5.03 7.45
N LYS A 14 20.19 5.98 6.75
CA LYS A 14 19.46 6.90 5.86
C LYS A 14 18.88 6.17 4.64
N VAL A 15 19.62 5.24 4.05
CA VAL A 15 19.11 4.38 2.96
C VAL A 15 18.03 3.45 3.49
N GLY A 16 18.19 2.89 4.68
CA GLY A 16 17.17 2.07 5.34
C GLY A 16 15.90 2.85 5.68
N GLN A 17 16.01 4.12 6.10
CA GLN A 17 14.86 5.00 6.31
C GLN A 17 14.19 5.42 4.99
N PHE A 18 14.96 5.60 3.91
CA PHE A 18 14.43 5.88 2.58
C PHE A 18 13.64 4.68 2.02
N PHE A 19 14.03 3.45 2.40
CA PHE A 19 13.35 2.21 2.04
C PHE A 19 12.36 1.70 3.10
N SER A 20 12.22 2.37 4.24
CA SER A 20 11.33 1.92 5.32
C SER A 20 9.83 2.19 5.07
N GLY A 21 9.44 2.44 3.83
CA GLY A 21 8.05 2.43 3.36
C GLY A 21 7.13 3.52 3.91
N LYS A 22 7.61 4.39 4.82
CA LYS A 22 6.80 5.50 5.34
C LYS A 22 6.70 6.67 4.38
N ASP A 23 7.72 6.85 3.52
CA ASP A 23 7.81 7.99 2.59
C ASP A 23 7.78 7.58 1.11
N LEU A 24 7.54 6.31 0.81
CA LEU A 24 7.49 5.80 -0.56
C LEU A 24 6.34 6.37 -1.36
N LEU A 25 5.21 6.61 -0.70
CA LEU A 25 3.99 7.13 -1.31
C LEU A 25 3.72 8.54 -0.80
N PRO A 26 3.36 9.48 -1.69
CA PRO A 26 2.96 10.81 -1.29
C PRO A 26 1.77 10.75 -0.31
N SER A 27 1.68 11.71 0.60
CA SER A 27 0.51 11.88 1.46
C SER A 27 -0.31 13.08 0.98
N CYS A 28 -1.63 12.94 1.07
CA CYS A 28 -2.59 13.98 0.72
C CYS A 28 -3.24 14.52 1.99
N ASP A 29 -3.31 15.85 2.09
CA ASP A 29 -3.96 16.52 3.20
C ASP A 29 -5.47 16.71 2.96
N SER A 30 -6.23 16.90 4.03
CA SER A 30 -7.71 17.04 3.99
C SER A 30 -8.20 18.18 3.09
N ASP A 31 -7.42 19.27 2.99
CA ASP A 31 -7.78 20.42 2.16
C ASP A 31 -7.77 20.10 0.66
N ILE A 32 -6.85 19.23 0.24
CA ILE A 32 -6.78 18.74 -1.14
C ILE A 32 -7.97 17.84 -1.43
N ILE A 33 -8.32 16.95 -0.49
CA ILE A 33 -9.50 16.09 -0.61
C ILE A 33 -10.77 16.93 -0.75
N ALA A 34 -10.96 17.93 0.12
CA ALA A 34 -12.09 18.83 0.05
C ALA A 34 -12.13 19.64 -1.27
N GLY A 35 -10.97 19.99 -1.83
CA GLY A 35 -10.86 20.60 -3.16
C GLY A 35 -11.37 19.67 -4.26
N CYS A 36 -10.92 18.42 -4.28
CA CYS A 36 -11.36 17.42 -5.25
C CYS A 36 -12.86 17.09 -5.11
N GLU A 37 -13.39 17.02 -3.88
CA GLU A 37 -14.83 16.84 -3.64
C GLU A 37 -15.67 18.00 -4.23
N ARG A 38 -15.18 19.23 -4.12
CA ARG A 38 -15.82 20.38 -4.76
C ARG A 38 -15.77 20.29 -6.28
N GLU A 39 -14.64 19.91 -6.87
CA GLU A 39 -14.54 19.72 -8.32
C GLU A 39 -15.56 18.69 -8.85
N VAL A 40 -15.72 17.55 -8.15
CA VAL A 40 -16.73 16.54 -8.51
C VAL A 40 -18.14 17.13 -8.41
N ALA A 41 -18.46 17.82 -7.31
CA ALA A 41 -19.78 18.42 -7.13
C ALA A 41 -20.09 19.51 -8.17
N GLU A 42 -19.10 20.27 -8.60
CA GLU A 42 -19.23 21.28 -9.66
C GLU A 42 -19.43 20.61 -11.03
N ALA A 43 -18.67 19.54 -11.32
CA ALA A 43 -18.82 18.77 -12.55
C ALA A 43 -20.22 18.15 -12.67
N GLU A 44 -20.78 17.64 -11.57
CA GLU A 44 -22.16 17.12 -11.51
C GLU A 44 -23.18 18.21 -11.82
N LYS A 45 -23.05 19.41 -11.22
CA LYS A 45 -23.98 20.55 -11.42
C LYS A 45 -23.95 21.10 -12.83
N GLN A 46 -22.78 21.10 -13.45
CA GLN A 46 -22.59 21.66 -14.79
C GLN A 46 -22.96 20.68 -15.90
N SER A 47 -23.42 19.48 -15.58
CA SER A 47 -23.65 18.40 -16.54
C SER A 47 -22.43 18.20 -17.46
N SER A 48 -21.25 18.22 -16.87
CA SER A 48 -19.98 18.09 -17.58
C SER A 48 -19.95 16.80 -18.41
N SER A 49 -19.11 16.77 -19.44
CA SER A 49 -18.92 15.56 -20.24
C SER A 49 -18.49 14.38 -19.35
N ASP A 50 -18.87 13.18 -19.76
CA ASP A 50 -18.50 11.95 -19.02
C ASP A 50 -16.98 11.88 -18.79
N ASP A 51 -16.15 12.29 -19.73
CA ASP A 51 -14.70 12.32 -19.61
C ASP A 51 -14.22 13.25 -18.49
N SER A 52 -14.80 14.47 -18.41
CA SER A 52 -14.45 15.44 -17.37
C SER A 52 -14.86 14.94 -15.98
N MET A 53 -16.03 14.30 -15.88
CA MET A 53 -16.50 13.68 -14.65
C MET A 53 -15.57 12.53 -14.21
N GLN A 54 -15.19 11.65 -15.14
CA GLN A 54 -14.28 10.54 -14.86
C GLN A 54 -12.91 11.03 -14.39
N GLU A 55 -12.40 12.11 -14.98
CA GLU A 55 -11.14 12.72 -14.55
C GLU A 55 -11.23 13.30 -13.14
N SER A 56 -12.31 14.00 -12.80
CA SER A 56 -12.52 14.54 -11.45
C SER A 56 -12.66 13.43 -10.41
N LEU A 57 -13.36 12.35 -10.72
CA LEU A 57 -13.50 11.17 -9.86
C LEU A 57 -12.15 10.44 -9.67
N LEU A 58 -11.33 10.37 -10.72
CA LEU A 58 -10.00 9.77 -10.61
C LEU A 58 -9.08 10.60 -9.72
N ARG A 59 -9.10 11.92 -9.81
CA ARG A 59 -8.36 12.82 -8.91
C ARG A 59 -8.82 12.67 -7.46
N LEU A 60 -10.12 12.62 -7.22
CA LEU A 60 -10.64 12.39 -5.88
C LEU A 60 -10.21 11.03 -5.33
N SER A 61 -10.28 9.98 -6.14
CA SER A 61 -9.81 8.65 -5.75
C SER A 61 -8.32 8.65 -5.41
N TRP A 62 -7.49 9.35 -6.20
CA TRP A 62 -6.08 9.54 -5.92
C TRP A 62 -5.86 10.23 -4.56
N ALA A 63 -6.56 11.33 -4.31
CA ALA A 63 -6.43 12.07 -3.06
C ALA A 63 -6.83 11.20 -1.84
N LEU A 64 -7.92 10.46 -1.96
CA LEU A 64 -8.44 9.59 -0.91
C LEU A 64 -7.49 8.44 -0.57
N VAL A 65 -6.95 7.70 -1.55
CA VAL A 65 -6.02 6.59 -1.26
C VAL A 65 -4.65 7.07 -0.75
N HIS A 66 -4.32 8.34 -0.95
CA HIS A 66 -3.11 8.97 -0.40
C HIS A 66 -3.35 9.72 0.93
N SER A 67 -4.56 9.71 1.47
CA SER A 67 -4.87 10.28 2.79
C SER A 67 -4.16 9.53 3.91
N LYS A 68 -3.88 10.24 4.99
CA LYS A 68 -3.42 9.66 6.26
C LYS A 68 -4.56 9.06 7.08
N GLN A 69 -5.80 9.37 6.72
CA GLN A 69 -6.99 8.90 7.42
C GLN A 69 -7.46 7.56 6.84
N PRO A 70 -7.57 6.50 7.66
CA PRO A 70 -8.01 5.19 7.18
C PRO A 70 -9.39 5.20 6.50
N GLN A 71 -10.30 6.03 6.97
CA GLN A 71 -11.66 6.17 6.41
C GLN A 71 -11.64 6.70 4.98
N ASP A 72 -10.76 7.67 4.68
CA ASP A 72 -10.59 8.21 3.34
C ASP A 72 -10.04 7.15 2.39
N VAL A 73 -9.04 6.40 2.85
CA VAL A 73 -8.45 5.30 2.07
C VAL A 73 -9.52 4.26 1.70
N GLN A 74 -10.39 3.89 2.63
CA GLN A 74 -11.49 2.95 2.36
C GLN A 74 -12.51 3.52 1.36
N ARG A 75 -12.83 4.81 1.44
CA ARG A 75 -13.68 5.49 0.46
C ARG A 75 -13.04 5.45 -0.93
N GLY A 76 -11.75 5.76 -1.04
CA GLY A 76 -11.01 5.71 -2.29
C GLY A 76 -10.98 4.30 -2.91
N ILE A 77 -10.76 3.27 -2.10
CA ILE A 77 -10.84 1.87 -2.52
C ILE A 77 -12.23 1.56 -3.08
N ALA A 78 -13.30 1.90 -2.37
CA ALA A 78 -14.67 1.64 -2.80
C ALA A 78 -15.00 2.34 -4.14
N MET A 79 -14.59 3.60 -4.31
CA MET A 79 -14.78 4.35 -5.55
C MET A 79 -14.05 3.69 -6.74
N LEU A 80 -12.81 3.29 -6.55
CA LEU A 80 -12.02 2.62 -7.59
C LEU A 80 -12.59 1.25 -7.96
N GLN A 81 -13.00 0.46 -6.96
CA GLN A 81 -13.64 -0.84 -7.19
C GLN A 81 -14.93 -0.72 -8.00
N SER A 82 -15.75 0.28 -7.70
CA SER A 82 -17.02 0.47 -8.42
C SER A 82 -16.83 0.96 -9.86
N SER A 83 -15.78 1.75 -10.13
CA SER A 83 -15.52 2.32 -11.46
C SER A 83 -14.68 1.43 -12.38
N LEU A 84 -13.90 0.51 -11.83
CA LEU A 84 -12.97 -0.32 -12.60
C LEU A 84 -13.65 -1.21 -13.64
N PRO A 85 -14.78 -1.91 -13.36
CA PRO A 85 -15.44 -2.79 -14.32
C PRO A 85 -15.96 -2.09 -15.58
N SER A 86 -16.31 -0.80 -15.48
CA SER A 86 -16.79 0.02 -16.59
C SER A 86 -15.68 0.72 -17.37
N THR A 87 -14.43 0.58 -16.93
CA THR A 87 -13.30 1.25 -17.56
C THR A 87 -12.81 0.45 -18.77
N ILE A 88 -12.97 0.99 -19.96
CA ILE A 88 -12.59 0.34 -21.24
C ILE A 88 -11.17 0.72 -21.66
N ASP A 89 -10.77 1.98 -21.40
CA ASP A 89 -9.45 2.47 -21.79
C ASP A 89 -8.34 1.80 -20.95
N PRO A 90 -7.36 1.13 -21.60
CA PRO A 90 -6.27 0.43 -20.90
C PRO A 90 -5.41 1.34 -20.04
N LEU A 91 -5.22 2.61 -20.43
CA LEU A 91 -4.43 3.57 -19.65
C LEU A 91 -5.15 3.93 -18.35
N GLN A 92 -6.44 4.23 -18.41
CA GLN A 92 -7.24 4.51 -17.23
C GLN A 92 -7.40 3.27 -16.34
N GLN A 93 -7.54 2.10 -16.96
CA GLN A 93 -7.60 0.82 -16.23
C GLN A 93 -6.32 0.57 -15.44
N ARG A 94 -5.17 0.78 -16.06
CA ARG A 94 -3.84 0.69 -15.41
C ARG A 94 -3.72 1.65 -14.23
N GLU A 95 -4.12 2.91 -14.40
CA GLU A 95 -4.07 3.92 -13.33
C GLU A 95 -4.98 3.55 -12.16
N LYS A 96 -6.20 3.12 -12.42
CA LYS A 96 -7.15 2.70 -11.38
C LYS A 96 -6.64 1.46 -10.63
N LEU A 97 -6.08 0.48 -11.32
CA LEU A 97 -5.45 -0.70 -10.70
C LEU A 97 -4.29 -0.30 -9.79
N TYR A 98 -3.44 0.62 -10.24
CA TYR A 98 -2.33 1.14 -9.44
C TYR A 98 -2.83 1.86 -8.17
N LEU A 99 -3.78 2.77 -8.29
CA LEU A 99 -4.35 3.48 -7.16
C LEU A 99 -5.04 2.52 -6.17
N LEU A 100 -5.70 1.51 -6.68
CA LEU A 100 -6.30 0.47 -5.85
C LEU A 100 -5.24 -0.34 -5.10
N ALA A 101 -4.12 -0.66 -5.75
CA ALA A 101 -2.96 -1.29 -5.11
C ALA A 101 -2.38 -0.41 -3.99
N VAL A 102 -2.25 0.90 -4.22
CA VAL A 102 -1.85 1.88 -3.20
C VAL A 102 -2.81 1.89 -2.01
N GLY A 103 -4.12 1.90 -2.26
CA GLY A 103 -5.13 1.85 -1.22
C GLY A 103 -5.02 0.61 -0.35
N TYR A 104 -4.88 -0.56 -0.94
CA TYR A 104 -4.68 -1.81 -0.19
C TYR A 104 -3.35 -1.87 0.54
N TYR A 105 -2.26 -1.35 -0.05
CA TYR A 105 -0.98 -1.23 0.63
C TYR A 105 -1.10 -0.39 1.92
N ARG A 106 -1.77 0.75 1.86
CA ARG A 106 -2.01 1.62 3.02
C ARG A 106 -2.93 1.00 4.07
N SER A 107 -3.85 0.16 3.63
CA SER A 107 -4.75 -0.60 4.51
C SER A 107 -4.08 -1.81 5.16
N GLY A 108 -2.85 -2.16 4.76
CA GLY A 108 -2.13 -3.33 5.25
C GLY A 108 -2.52 -4.64 4.57
N ASP A 109 -3.38 -4.61 3.56
CA ASP A 109 -3.72 -5.79 2.75
C ASP A 109 -2.71 -5.95 1.60
N TYR A 110 -1.52 -6.40 1.95
CA TYR A 110 -0.40 -6.53 1.04
C TYR A 110 -0.63 -7.60 -0.03
N SER A 111 -1.41 -8.63 0.27
CA SER A 111 -1.73 -9.69 -0.70
C SER A 111 -2.54 -9.15 -1.87
N ARG A 112 -3.66 -8.46 -1.60
CA ARG A 112 -4.45 -7.83 -2.66
C ARG A 112 -3.70 -6.73 -3.39
N SER A 113 -2.90 -5.95 -2.66
CA SER A 113 -2.05 -4.92 -3.25
C SER A 113 -1.08 -5.53 -4.26
N ARG A 114 -0.45 -6.67 -3.95
CA ARG A 114 0.45 -7.40 -4.84
C ARG A 114 -0.25 -7.85 -6.12
N ASP A 115 -1.39 -8.52 -5.98
CA ASP A 115 -2.15 -9.03 -7.14
C ASP A 115 -2.53 -7.89 -8.11
N LEU A 116 -2.87 -6.73 -7.57
CA LEU A 116 -3.25 -5.57 -8.38
C LEU A 116 -2.06 -4.91 -9.08
N VAL A 117 -0.92 -4.76 -8.38
CA VAL A 117 0.27 -4.19 -9.01
C VAL A 117 0.86 -5.11 -10.07
N GLU A 118 0.72 -6.43 -9.92
CA GLU A 118 1.11 -7.39 -10.95
C GLU A 118 0.25 -7.22 -12.22
N LYS A 119 -1.06 -7.04 -12.08
CA LYS A 119 -1.94 -6.69 -13.21
C LYS A 119 -1.57 -5.37 -13.89
N CYS A 120 -1.14 -4.36 -13.11
CA CYS A 120 -0.61 -3.13 -13.69
C CYS A 120 0.61 -3.39 -14.56
N LEU A 121 1.53 -4.24 -14.10
CA LEU A 121 2.77 -4.57 -14.81
C LEU A 121 2.54 -5.49 -16.01
N GLU A 122 1.45 -6.24 -16.06
CA GLU A 122 1.02 -6.96 -17.29
C GLU A 122 0.64 -5.97 -18.40
N ILE A 123 -0.01 -4.84 -18.04
CA ILE A 123 -0.39 -3.79 -19.00
C ILE A 123 0.81 -2.91 -19.36
N ALA A 124 1.64 -2.56 -18.39
CA ALA A 124 2.78 -1.66 -18.53
C ALA A 124 4.02 -2.19 -17.79
N PRO A 125 4.79 -3.12 -18.40
CA PRO A 125 5.93 -3.77 -17.75
C PRO A 125 7.03 -2.80 -17.30
N ASP A 126 7.21 -1.68 -18.02
CA ASP A 126 8.25 -0.69 -17.77
C ASP A 126 7.84 0.41 -16.79
N TRP A 127 6.66 0.30 -16.15
CA TRP A 127 6.17 1.31 -15.26
C TRP A 127 6.89 1.30 -13.90
N ARG A 128 7.86 2.20 -13.77
CA ARG A 128 8.76 2.27 -12.61
C ARG A 128 8.04 2.43 -11.26
N GLN A 129 6.96 3.21 -11.22
CA GLN A 129 6.18 3.40 -9.99
C GLN A 129 5.53 2.10 -9.52
N ALA A 130 4.96 1.33 -10.45
CA ALA A 130 4.36 0.04 -10.15
C ALA A 130 5.43 -0.99 -9.70
N THR A 131 6.59 -1.01 -10.35
CA THR A 131 7.72 -1.86 -9.93
C THR A 131 8.21 -1.52 -8.53
N THR A 132 8.35 -0.22 -8.23
CA THR A 132 8.76 0.25 -6.90
C THR A 132 7.74 -0.13 -5.83
N LEU A 133 6.45 0.04 -6.11
CA LEU A 133 5.38 -0.37 -5.20
C LEU A 133 5.40 -1.88 -4.97
N LYS A 134 5.59 -2.68 -6.03
CA LYS A 134 5.71 -4.15 -5.92
C LYS A 134 6.84 -4.55 -4.97
N THR A 135 8.03 -3.97 -5.14
CA THR A 135 9.17 -4.23 -4.24
C THR A 135 8.82 -3.91 -2.78
N ALA A 136 8.22 -2.76 -2.52
CA ALA A 136 7.80 -2.38 -1.18
C ALA A 136 6.76 -3.32 -0.56
N ILE A 137 5.82 -3.81 -1.37
CA ILE A 137 4.82 -4.80 -0.94
C ILE A 137 5.51 -6.12 -0.56
N GLU A 138 6.41 -6.61 -1.40
CA GLU A 138 7.15 -7.86 -1.18
C GLU A 138 8.02 -7.80 0.08
N GLU A 139 8.67 -6.66 0.34
CA GLU A 139 9.41 -6.42 1.58
C GLU A 139 8.50 -6.49 2.81
N ARG A 140 7.30 -5.91 2.74
CA ARG A 140 6.32 -5.98 3.84
C ARG A 140 5.82 -7.39 4.08
N ILE A 141 5.47 -8.13 3.03
CA ILE A 141 5.03 -9.53 3.13
C ILE A 141 6.12 -10.39 3.76
N THR A 142 7.37 -10.23 3.33
CA THR A 142 8.52 -10.98 3.87
C THR A 142 8.74 -10.65 5.35
N LYS A 143 8.70 -9.37 5.71
CA LYS A 143 8.89 -8.91 7.09
C LYS A 143 7.81 -9.45 8.02
N ASP A 144 6.55 -9.37 7.62
CA ASP A 144 5.43 -9.87 8.40
C ASP A 144 5.47 -11.40 8.53
N GLY A 145 5.86 -12.10 7.46
CA GLY A 145 6.07 -13.55 7.46
C GLY A 145 7.17 -13.98 8.42
N VAL A 146 8.29 -13.28 8.45
CA VAL A 146 9.41 -13.57 9.38
C VAL A 146 8.98 -13.35 10.83
N ILE A 147 8.23 -12.28 11.12
CA ILE A 147 7.69 -12.03 12.47
C ILE A 147 6.73 -13.15 12.87
N GLY A 148 5.82 -13.55 11.96
CA GLY A 148 4.86 -14.64 12.21
C GLY A 148 5.54 -15.97 12.52
N LEU A 149 6.59 -16.34 11.77
CA LEU A 149 7.39 -17.54 12.01
C LEU A 149 8.13 -17.48 13.35
N GLY A 150 8.68 -16.31 13.72
CA GLY A 150 9.35 -16.10 15.00
C GLY A 150 8.40 -16.33 16.19
N ILE A 151 7.18 -15.85 16.13
CA ILE A 151 6.16 -16.05 17.17
C ILE A 151 5.75 -17.52 17.25
N ALA A 152 5.53 -18.19 16.13
CA ALA A 152 5.19 -19.60 16.10
C ALA A 152 6.29 -20.49 16.70
N ALA A 153 7.55 -20.20 16.38
CA ALA A 153 8.70 -20.93 16.92
C ALA A 153 8.82 -20.78 18.44
N THR A 154 8.59 -19.58 18.98
CA THR A 154 8.61 -19.36 20.43
C THR A 154 7.46 -20.06 21.15
N ALA A 155 6.26 -20.06 20.57
CA ALA A 155 5.10 -20.74 21.12
C ALA A 155 5.31 -22.26 21.18
N VAL A 156 5.84 -22.88 20.14
CA VAL A 156 6.17 -24.32 20.11
C VAL A 156 7.27 -24.65 21.12
N GLY A 157 8.29 -23.80 21.25
CA GLY A 157 9.37 -23.99 22.26
C GLY A 157 8.84 -23.97 23.69
N LEU A 158 7.90 -23.07 24.00
CA LEU A 158 7.29 -23.01 25.33
C LEU A 158 6.42 -24.23 25.65
N ILE A 159 5.68 -24.75 24.68
CA ILE A 159 4.83 -25.93 24.84
C ILE A 159 5.74 -27.18 25.05
N ALA A 160 6.76 -27.35 24.25
CA ALA A 160 7.69 -28.49 24.37
C ALA A 160 8.48 -28.44 25.71
N GLY A 161 8.94 -27.26 26.11
CA GLY A 161 9.61 -27.07 27.41
C GLY A 161 8.70 -27.34 28.62
N GLY A 162 7.44 -26.91 28.53
CA GLY A 162 6.42 -27.16 29.56
C GLY A 162 6.10 -28.65 29.73
N ILE A 163 6.00 -29.42 28.67
CA ILE A 163 5.74 -30.86 28.70
C ILE A 163 6.93 -31.60 29.27
N ALA A 164 8.16 -31.26 28.88
CA ALA A 164 9.38 -31.87 29.40
C ALA A 164 9.54 -31.64 30.93
N ALA A 165 9.22 -30.44 31.40
CA ALA A 165 9.25 -30.11 32.83
C ALA A 165 8.16 -30.86 33.64
N ALA A 166 6.99 -31.08 33.07
CA ALA A 166 5.92 -31.85 33.72
C ALA A 166 6.23 -33.34 33.82
N VAL A 167 6.92 -33.92 32.82
CA VAL A 167 7.33 -35.35 32.83
C VAL A 167 8.45 -35.57 33.80
N SER A 168 9.42 -34.67 33.97
CA SER A 168 10.52 -34.82 34.92
C SER A 168 10.10 -34.65 36.39
N ARG A 169 8.96 -34.00 36.70
CA ARG A 169 8.40 -33.88 38.05
C ARG A 169 7.65 -35.12 38.54
N LYS A 170 7.36 -36.08 37.67
CA LYS A 170 6.64 -37.33 38.03
C LYS A 170 7.58 -38.52 38.40
N LYS A 171 8.87 -38.30 38.41
CA LYS A 171 9.85 -39.24 38.95
C LYS A 171 10.43 -38.72 40.27
#